data_796f98bdb1d3b7bbd7e5a1608f7fd3e9
#
_entry.id   796f98bdb1d3b7bbd7e5a1608f7fd3e9
#
_cell.length_a   1.000
_cell.length_b   1.000
_cell.length_c   1.000
_cell.angle_alpha   90.00
_cell.angle_beta   90.00
_cell.angle_gamma   90.00
#
_symmetry.space_group_name_H-M   'P 1'
#
loop_
_entity.id
_entity.type
_entity.pdbx_description
1 polymer ?
#
loop_
_entity_poly.entity_id
_entity_poly.type
_entity_poly.pdbx_seq_one_letter_code
_entity_poly.pdbx_strand_id
1 'polypeptide(L)'
;MIAVIATVRAKPGKGPELEADFRAWAEVVKQKEPGTLQYTLNRSKEDPDLYYAIELYQDEAAVQTHMANFQARPPGPDVAAGPPQILVLDRVV
;
A
#
# COMPACT_ATOMS: atom_id res chain seq x y z
N MET A 1 8.47 5.37 -15.09
CA MET A 1 8.07 4.99 -13.72
C MET A 1 6.57 4.97 -13.60
N ILE A 2 6.06 4.09 -12.75
CA ILE A 2 4.64 3.93 -12.52
C ILE A 2 4.33 4.33 -11.10
N ALA A 3 3.35 5.22 -10.91
CA ALA A 3 2.86 5.63 -9.61
C ALA A 3 1.53 4.93 -9.33
N VAL A 4 1.33 4.49 -8.10
CA VAL A 4 0.07 3.87 -7.68
C VAL A 4 -0.43 4.57 -6.42
N ILE A 5 -1.72 4.86 -6.39
CA ILE A 5 -2.39 5.34 -5.19
C ILE A 5 -3.45 4.30 -4.83
N ALA A 6 -3.30 3.70 -3.65
CA ALA A 6 -4.27 2.76 -3.11
C ALA A 6 -5.02 3.44 -1.96
N THR A 7 -6.33 3.62 -2.12
CA THR A 7 -7.16 4.21 -1.08
C THR A 7 -7.73 3.09 -0.22
N VAL A 8 -7.47 3.14 1.08
CA VAL A 8 -7.86 2.12 2.05
C VAL A 8 -8.64 2.77 3.18
N ARG A 9 -9.80 2.21 3.49
CA ARG A 9 -10.56 2.63 4.67
C ARG A 9 -10.40 1.59 5.76
N ALA A 10 -10.00 2.04 6.95
CA ALA A 10 -9.99 1.19 8.13
C ALA A 10 -11.40 1.02 8.68
N LYS A 11 -11.67 -0.12 9.29
CA LYS A 11 -12.85 -0.25 10.15
C LYS A 11 -12.78 0.79 11.27
N PRO A 12 -13.91 1.29 11.77
CA PRO A 12 -13.90 2.33 12.80
C PRO A 12 -13.00 1.97 13.98
N GLY A 13 -12.06 2.86 14.29
CA GLY A 13 -11.10 2.69 15.38
C GLY A 13 -9.95 1.71 15.11
N LYS A 14 -9.87 1.11 13.93
CA LYS A 14 -8.83 0.13 13.59
C LYS A 14 -7.64 0.73 12.84
N GLY A 15 -7.59 2.05 12.71
CA GLY A 15 -6.49 2.74 12.06
C GLY A 15 -5.11 2.37 12.64
N PRO A 16 -4.91 2.42 13.96
CA PRO A 16 -3.61 2.04 14.55
C PRO A 16 -3.16 0.62 14.20
N GLU A 17 -4.09 -0.34 14.16
CA GLU A 17 -3.77 -1.72 13.78
C GLU A 17 -3.43 -1.84 12.29
N LEU A 18 -4.15 -1.10 11.43
CA LEU A 18 -3.85 -1.03 10.01
C LEU A 18 -2.46 -0.42 9.77
N GLU A 19 -2.13 0.63 10.50
CA GLU A 19 -0.80 1.25 10.42
C GLU A 19 0.32 0.30 10.82
N ALA A 20 0.11 -0.46 11.90
CA ALA A 20 1.09 -1.44 12.37
C ALA A 20 1.29 -2.56 11.34
N ASP A 21 0.22 -3.08 10.76
CA ASP A 21 0.28 -4.11 9.72
C ASP A 21 1.01 -3.59 8.48
N PHE A 22 0.67 -2.39 8.03
CA PHE A 22 1.33 -1.79 6.86
C PHE A 22 2.82 -1.57 7.12
N ARG A 23 3.18 -1.11 8.32
CA ARG A 23 4.59 -0.87 8.68
C ARG A 23 5.41 -2.16 8.60
N ALA A 24 4.86 -3.25 9.10
CA ALA A 24 5.51 -4.56 9.02
C ALA A 24 5.64 -5.04 7.57
N TRP A 25 4.60 -4.87 6.77
CA TRP A 25 4.60 -5.24 5.36
C TRP A 25 5.58 -4.39 4.54
N ALA A 26 5.66 -3.09 4.82
CA ALA A 26 6.58 -2.20 4.14
C ALA A 26 8.04 -2.60 4.32
N GLU A 27 8.41 -3.16 5.49
CA GLU A 27 9.75 -3.69 5.70
C GLU A 27 10.04 -4.89 4.80
N VAL A 28 9.06 -5.77 4.60
CA VAL A 28 9.20 -6.91 3.69
C VAL A 28 9.39 -6.41 2.25
N VAL A 29 8.56 -5.45 1.83
CA VAL A 29 8.66 -4.85 0.48
C VAL A 29 10.04 -4.22 0.26
N LYS A 30 10.52 -3.46 1.24
CA LYS A 30 11.83 -2.82 1.17
C LYS A 30 12.97 -3.84 0.96
N GLN A 31 12.88 -4.99 1.59
CA GLN A 31 13.92 -6.03 1.50
C GLN A 31 13.83 -6.86 0.22
N LYS A 32 12.61 -7.11 -0.28
CA LYS A 32 12.38 -8.06 -1.37
C LYS A 32 12.14 -7.42 -2.73
N GLU A 33 11.86 -6.12 -2.77
CA GLU A 33 11.39 -5.46 -4.00
C GLU A 33 12.25 -4.25 -4.33
N PRO A 34 13.44 -4.45 -4.90
CA PRO A 34 14.31 -3.32 -5.25
C PRO A 34 13.70 -2.37 -6.29
N GLY A 35 12.75 -2.82 -7.07
CA GLY A 35 12.03 -1.99 -8.04
C GLY A 35 10.90 -1.14 -7.45
N THR A 36 10.53 -1.35 -6.18
CA THR A 36 9.60 -0.51 -5.46
C THR A 36 10.36 0.65 -4.83
N LEU A 37 10.25 1.84 -5.45
CA LEU A 37 11.07 3.01 -5.10
C LEU A 37 10.47 3.82 -3.96
N GLN A 38 9.15 3.79 -3.80
CA GLN A 38 8.43 4.43 -2.71
C GLN A 38 7.24 3.57 -2.32
N TYR A 39 7.02 3.44 -1.01
CA TYR A 39 5.89 2.68 -0.49
C TYR A 39 5.52 3.25 0.87
N THR A 40 4.61 4.23 0.87
CA THR A 40 4.25 4.98 2.08
C THR A 40 2.76 4.88 2.37
N LEU A 41 2.41 4.91 3.64
CA LEU A 41 1.03 5.01 4.08
C LEU A 41 0.78 6.40 4.65
N ASN A 42 -0.30 7.03 4.20
CA ASN A 42 -0.64 8.39 4.56
C ASN A 42 -2.07 8.43 5.07
N ARG A 43 -2.28 9.04 6.23
CA ARG A 43 -3.60 9.17 6.83
C ARG A 43 -4.21 10.52 6.44
N SER A 44 -5.50 10.52 6.08
CA SER A 44 -6.24 11.76 5.86
C SER A 44 -6.24 12.61 7.15
N LYS A 45 -6.01 13.91 7.01
CA LYS A 45 -6.11 14.82 8.14
C LYS A 45 -7.55 15.04 8.61
N GLU A 46 -8.52 14.82 7.72
CA GLU A 46 -9.94 15.07 8.01
C GLU A 46 -10.66 13.82 8.48
N ASP A 47 -10.20 12.63 8.09
CA ASP A 47 -10.85 11.36 8.39
C ASP A 47 -9.79 10.37 8.93
N PRO A 48 -9.82 10.06 10.24
CA PRO A 48 -8.79 9.21 10.84
C PRO A 48 -8.83 7.75 10.40
N ASP A 49 -9.88 7.33 9.71
CA ASP A 49 -10.01 5.96 9.20
C ASP A 49 -9.69 5.85 7.70
N LEU A 50 -9.37 6.96 7.04
CA LEU A 50 -9.06 6.98 5.61
C LEU A 50 -7.57 7.10 5.36
N TYR A 51 -7.03 6.17 4.56
CA TYR A 51 -5.61 6.07 4.26
C TYR A 51 -5.36 6.00 2.76
N TYR A 52 -4.18 6.52 2.37
CA TYR A 52 -3.67 6.45 1.01
C TYR A 52 -2.29 5.84 1.05
N ALA A 53 -2.12 4.69 0.40
CA ALA A 53 -0.80 4.17 0.11
C ALA A 53 -0.30 4.84 -1.17
N ILE A 54 0.84 5.50 -1.09
CA ILE A 54 1.46 6.18 -2.23
C ILE A 54 2.69 5.37 -2.61
N GLU A 55 2.70 4.86 -3.84
CA GLU A 55 3.66 3.87 -4.29
C GLU A 55 4.30 4.33 -5.59
N LEU A 56 5.59 4.06 -5.74
CA LEU A 56 6.33 4.35 -6.96
C LEU A 56 7.14 3.12 -7.35
N TYR A 57 6.99 2.70 -8.61
CA TYR A 57 7.66 1.54 -9.17
C TYR A 57 8.54 1.93 -10.34
N GLN A 58 9.68 1.27 -10.45
CA GLN A 58 10.65 1.51 -11.50
C GLN A 58 10.04 1.29 -12.90
N ASP A 59 9.27 0.21 -13.05
CA ASP A 59 8.67 -0.22 -14.31
C ASP A 59 7.49 -1.17 -14.07
N GLU A 60 6.88 -1.65 -15.14
CA GLU A 60 5.77 -2.59 -15.08
C GLU A 60 6.17 -3.91 -14.42
N ALA A 61 7.39 -4.40 -14.66
CA ALA A 61 7.87 -5.63 -14.05
C ALA A 61 7.92 -5.51 -12.52
N ALA A 62 8.29 -4.34 -12.00
CA ALA A 62 8.29 -4.06 -10.56
C ALA A 62 6.88 -4.07 -9.97
N VAL A 63 5.89 -3.55 -10.70
CA VAL A 63 4.48 -3.62 -10.30
C VAL A 63 4.03 -5.08 -10.20
N GLN A 64 4.35 -5.89 -11.21
CA GLN A 64 3.98 -7.32 -11.22
C GLN A 64 4.61 -8.08 -10.06
N THR A 65 5.87 -7.79 -9.75
CA THR A 65 6.58 -8.38 -8.60
C THR A 65 5.86 -8.03 -7.30
N HIS A 66 5.49 -6.77 -7.13
CA HIS A 66 4.76 -6.32 -5.93
C HIS A 66 3.41 -7.02 -5.79
N MET A 67 2.64 -7.08 -6.88
CA MET A 67 1.34 -7.74 -6.87
C MET A 67 1.45 -9.22 -6.51
N ALA A 68 2.44 -9.91 -7.07
CA ALA A 68 2.67 -11.33 -6.76
C ALA A 68 3.03 -11.54 -5.29
N ASN A 69 3.90 -10.70 -4.74
CA ASN A 69 4.29 -10.77 -3.33
C ASN A 69 3.11 -10.46 -2.41
N PHE A 70 2.30 -9.47 -2.77
CA PHE A 70 1.12 -9.11 -1.98
C PHE A 70 0.11 -10.26 -1.94
N GLN A 71 -0.15 -10.92 -3.07
CA GLN A 71 -1.06 -12.05 -3.15
C GLN A 71 -0.55 -13.27 -2.38
N ALA A 72 0.78 -13.43 -2.28
CA ALA A 72 1.41 -14.55 -1.59
C ALA A 72 1.53 -14.33 -0.07
N ARG A 73 1.27 -13.12 0.43
CA ARG A 73 1.40 -12.87 1.87
C ARG A 73 0.29 -13.60 2.64
N PRO A 74 0.60 -14.12 3.84
CA PRO A 74 -0.44 -14.69 4.70
C PRO A 74 -1.51 -13.66 5.06
N PRO A 75 -2.75 -14.07 5.33
CA PRO A 75 -3.78 -13.15 5.75
C PRO A 75 -3.35 -12.32 6.97
N GLY A 76 -3.53 -11.01 6.87
CA GLY A 76 -3.26 -10.08 7.97
C GLY A 76 -4.48 -9.88 8.86
N PRO A 77 -4.43 -8.93 9.81
CA PRO A 77 -5.56 -8.61 10.67
C PRO A 77 -6.73 -8.08 9.85
N ASP A 78 -7.94 -8.33 10.32
CA ASP A 78 -9.18 -7.86 9.69
C ASP A 78 -9.45 -6.42 10.11
N VAL A 79 -8.78 -5.48 9.47
CA VAL A 79 -8.82 -4.05 9.83
C VAL A 79 -9.38 -3.16 8.72
N ALA A 80 -9.48 -3.67 7.48
CA ALA A 80 -9.99 -2.89 6.36
C ALA A 80 -11.50 -3.01 6.23
N ALA A 81 -12.17 -1.89 5.94
CA ALA A 81 -13.62 -1.83 5.78
C ALA A 81 -14.09 -2.28 4.39
N GLY A 82 -13.19 -2.76 3.56
CA GLY A 82 -13.48 -3.25 2.21
C GLY A 82 -12.21 -3.32 1.39
N PRO A 83 -12.32 -3.72 0.10
CA PRO A 83 -11.16 -3.77 -0.77
C PRO A 83 -10.62 -2.36 -1.05
N PRO A 84 -9.30 -2.22 -1.28
CA PRO A 84 -8.74 -0.93 -1.65
C PRO A 84 -9.19 -0.50 -3.04
N GLN A 85 -9.26 0.81 -3.24
CA GLN A 85 -9.42 1.38 -4.57
C GLN A 85 -8.03 1.69 -5.11
N ILE A 86 -7.72 1.21 -6.29
CA ILE A 86 -6.38 1.31 -6.89
C ILE A 86 -6.43 2.24 -8.10
N LEU A 87 -5.54 3.23 -8.10
CA LEU A 87 -5.33 4.14 -9.21
C LEU A 87 -3.89 3.96 -9.71
N VAL A 88 -3.74 3.61 -10.98
CA VAL A 88 -2.42 3.40 -11.59
C VAL A 88 -2.15 4.54 -12.56
N LEU A 89 -0.98 5.16 -12.43
CA LEU A 89 -0.61 6.37 -13.16
C LEU A 89 0.79 6.22 -13.77
N ASP A 90 0.98 6.82 -14.93
CA ASP A 90 2.32 7.02 -15.44
C ASP A 90 2.90 8.31 -14.84
N ARG A 91 4.06 8.20 -14.21
CA ARG A 91 4.74 9.40 -13.70
C ARG A 91 5.29 10.21 -14.86
N VAL A 92 4.93 11.47 -14.93
CA VAL A 92 5.37 12.38 -16.01
C VAL A 92 6.64 13.14 -15.64
N VAL A 93 6.72 13.60 -14.40
CA VAL A 93 7.88 14.34 -13.90
C VAL A 93 8.29 13.89 -12.51
#